data_931423234332e376477631efb02ec45a
#
_entry.id   931423234332e376477631efb02ec45a
#
_cell.length_a   1.000
_cell.length_b   1.000
_cell.length_c   1.000
_cell.angle_alpha   90.00
_cell.angle_beta   90.00
_cell.angle_gamma   90.00
#
_symmetry.space_group_name_H-M   'P 1'
#
loop_
_entity.id
_entity.type
_entity.pdbx_description
1 polymer ?
#
loop_
_entity_poly.entity_id
_entity_poly.type
_entity_poly.pdbx_seq_one_letter_code
_entity_poly.pdbx_strand_id
1 'polypeptide(L)'
;MSLKPFVSVIVPVYNEEYLLPACLEALKQQDYDGPYEIVVVDNACTDRSPEIARAMGVRVVSEPRKGVVNALRTGFAATRGEIVACTDGDTCVPRDWLSRLVAALNSGPDVVAAGGLYIFHDASWWLRLLIPFFNLFNWHLNGSNLAVRRWAYEAIGGLDPEIVLGWDAAIGFRLRRVGRVVLDRELFVKTSARSYRAFLCLRYALNYVWLALLGRPLLRAMPDIRLPPGRRPARGWLSGVAVLMIALGLFTFAAVSPGAQAFGPVFDRGQVEQAVVALTFDDGPNRRTMELLDILARYGVKATFFVVGEDVQQRPELARRIVAEGHAIGNHTYSHPLLMAAERPARIERELDEATEAIRAATGVTPTIFRPPHGWRSPWLVDLACRQGYTVVTWSVALEDGLGLSPETIAERVLNRVRPGAIILLAEEGEGESELSTDNAMLALPRIIEPLQARGYRFVTVPELIQMSAGLNGDETPFFSDVSRLWGLGCGRLNSAMEGPAR
;
A
#
# COMPACT_ATOMS: atom_id res chain seq x y z
N MET A 1 -30.62 -15.92 16.32
CA MET A 1 -30.14 -14.56 16.03
C MET A 1 -28.80 -14.40 16.71
N SER A 2 -27.71 -14.20 15.98
CA SER A 2 -26.40 -13.89 16.59
C SER A 2 -26.53 -12.54 17.30
N LEU A 3 -26.12 -12.47 18.57
CA LEU A 3 -26.07 -11.23 19.32
C LEU A 3 -25.13 -10.26 18.59
N LYS A 4 -25.61 -9.05 18.29
CA LYS A 4 -24.75 -8.02 17.68
C LYS A 4 -23.67 -7.60 18.66
N PRO A 5 -22.42 -7.33 18.20
CA PRO A 5 -21.30 -7.00 19.07
C PRO A 5 -21.54 -5.69 19.83
N PHE A 6 -21.07 -5.61 21.06
CA PHE A 6 -21.05 -4.36 21.81
C PHE A 6 -19.98 -3.44 21.26
N VAL A 7 -20.36 -2.21 20.87
CA VAL A 7 -19.47 -1.20 20.30
C VAL A 7 -19.21 -0.10 21.32
N SER A 8 -17.93 0.25 21.55
CA SER A 8 -17.55 1.46 22.28
C SER A 8 -17.05 2.51 21.32
N VAL A 9 -17.65 3.70 21.35
CA VAL A 9 -17.23 4.86 20.55
C VAL A 9 -16.37 5.76 21.43
N ILE A 10 -15.11 5.96 21.04
CA ILE A 10 -14.18 6.88 21.73
C ILE A 10 -14.10 8.18 20.97
N VAL A 11 -14.30 9.28 21.67
CA VAL A 11 -14.21 10.66 21.15
C VAL A 11 -13.14 11.40 21.95
N PRO A 12 -11.87 11.50 21.46
CA PRO A 12 -10.85 12.33 22.09
C PRO A 12 -11.20 13.80 21.89
N VAL A 13 -11.21 14.58 22.97
CA VAL A 13 -11.63 15.99 22.94
C VAL A 13 -10.57 16.87 23.58
N TYR A 14 -10.17 17.92 22.87
CA TYR A 14 -9.37 19.01 23.39
C TYR A 14 -9.88 20.35 22.87
N ASN A 15 -10.57 21.11 23.70
CA ASN A 15 -11.14 22.45 23.38
C ASN A 15 -12.06 22.44 22.14
N GLU A 16 -13.18 21.72 22.25
CA GLU A 16 -14.17 21.53 21.19
C GLU A 16 -15.58 22.04 21.57
N GLU A 17 -15.70 22.99 22.51
CA GLU A 17 -17.01 23.44 23.04
C GLU A 17 -18.02 23.85 21.96
N TYR A 18 -17.57 24.29 20.77
CA TYR A 18 -18.44 24.73 19.67
C TYR A 18 -18.90 23.61 18.74
N LEU A 19 -18.09 22.58 18.53
CA LEU A 19 -18.38 21.52 17.55
C LEU A 19 -18.79 20.19 18.21
N LEU A 20 -18.36 19.97 19.43
CA LEU A 20 -18.69 18.76 20.19
C LEU A 20 -20.20 18.48 20.32
N PRO A 21 -21.10 19.48 20.51
CA PRO A 21 -22.54 19.19 20.55
C PRO A 21 -23.07 18.52 19.30
N ALA A 22 -22.68 18.99 18.12
CA ALA A 22 -23.09 18.41 16.85
C ALA A 22 -22.51 17.00 16.62
N CYS A 23 -21.27 16.78 17.03
CA CYS A 23 -20.63 15.46 17.01
C CYS A 23 -21.42 14.45 17.88
N LEU A 24 -21.69 14.80 19.14
CA LEU A 24 -22.40 13.93 20.08
C LEU A 24 -23.85 13.67 19.67
N GLU A 25 -24.52 14.66 19.10
CA GLU A 25 -25.87 14.48 18.55
C GLU A 25 -25.87 13.46 17.40
N ALA A 26 -24.95 13.58 16.45
CA ALA A 26 -24.79 12.62 15.35
C ALA A 26 -24.48 11.20 15.86
N LEU A 27 -23.68 11.06 16.90
CA LEU A 27 -23.37 9.76 17.50
C LEU A 27 -24.53 9.13 18.25
N LYS A 28 -25.46 9.93 18.81
CA LYS A 28 -26.68 9.42 19.47
C LYS A 28 -27.75 8.98 18.48
N GLN A 29 -27.69 9.47 17.24
CA GLN A 29 -28.68 9.19 16.19
C GLN A 29 -28.28 8.04 15.28
N GLN A 30 -27.36 7.16 15.72
CA GLN A 30 -26.93 6.01 14.92
C GLN A 30 -28.06 5.00 14.73
N ASP A 31 -28.11 4.38 13.54
CA ASP A 31 -29.08 3.33 13.19
C ASP A 31 -28.65 1.93 13.60
N TYR A 32 -27.50 1.81 14.25
CA TYR A 32 -27.00 0.55 14.75
C TYR A 32 -27.91 0.00 15.84
N ASP A 33 -28.54 -1.12 15.59
CA ASP A 33 -29.50 -1.79 16.47
C ASP A 33 -28.88 -2.74 17.53
N GLY A 34 -27.53 -2.81 17.57
CA GLY A 34 -26.77 -3.44 18.64
C GLY A 34 -26.49 -2.49 19.81
N PRO A 35 -26.01 -3.02 20.94
CA PRO A 35 -25.64 -2.18 22.06
C PRO A 35 -24.38 -1.38 21.77
N TYR A 36 -24.37 -0.09 22.13
CA TYR A 36 -23.17 0.75 22.06
C TYR A 36 -23.12 1.78 23.19
N GLU A 37 -21.90 2.24 23.49
CA GLU A 37 -21.62 3.36 24.41
C GLU A 37 -20.82 4.46 23.69
N ILE A 38 -20.97 5.70 24.17
CA ILE A 38 -20.16 6.84 23.74
C ILE A 38 -19.32 7.28 24.94
N VAL A 39 -18.01 7.40 24.76
CA VAL A 39 -17.06 7.82 25.78
C VAL A 39 -16.25 9.00 25.25
N VAL A 40 -16.47 10.16 25.82
CA VAL A 40 -15.66 11.35 25.58
C VAL A 40 -14.42 11.28 26.46
N VAL A 41 -13.26 11.46 25.88
CA VAL A 41 -12.00 11.55 26.62
C VAL A 41 -11.57 13.02 26.64
N ASP A 42 -11.73 13.65 27.81
CA ASP A 42 -11.25 14.99 28.11
C ASP A 42 -9.71 14.99 28.16
N ASN A 43 -9.08 15.52 27.13
CA ASN A 43 -7.63 15.55 27.01
C ASN A 43 -7.05 16.88 27.48
N ALA A 44 -7.24 17.19 28.77
CA ALA A 44 -6.83 18.45 29.41
C ALA A 44 -7.45 19.68 28.76
N CYS A 45 -8.78 19.66 28.56
CA CYS A 45 -9.55 20.81 28.08
C CYS A 45 -9.47 21.98 29.06
N THR A 46 -9.49 23.19 28.50
CA THR A 46 -9.53 24.46 29.24
C THR A 46 -10.81 25.26 28.95
N ASP A 47 -11.68 24.70 28.11
CA ASP A 47 -13.01 25.23 27.77
C ASP A 47 -14.12 24.37 28.39
N ARG A 48 -15.37 24.60 28.02
CA ARG A 48 -16.54 23.89 28.56
C ARG A 48 -16.85 22.55 27.89
N SER A 49 -15.93 22.00 27.07
CA SER A 49 -16.17 20.72 26.37
C SER A 49 -16.57 19.57 27.31
N PRO A 50 -15.88 19.35 28.48
CA PRO A 50 -16.26 18.27 29.38
C PRO A 50 -17.63 18.46 30.04
N GLU A 51 -18.00 19.68 30.38
CA GLU A 51 -19.31 20.04 30.96
C GLU A 51 -20.43 19.80 29.92
N ILE A 52 -20.21 20.19 28.68
CA ILE A 52 -21.15 19.97 27.56
C ILE A 52 -21.39 18.47 27.37
N ALA A 53 -20.33 17.66 27.33
CA ALA A 53 -20.48 16.21 27.18
C ALA A 53 -21.29 15.58 28.32
N ARG A 54 -21.02 15.98 29.58
CA ARG A 54 -21.79 15.52 30.74
C ARG A 54 -23.25 15.97 30.71
N ALA A 55 -23.50 17.23 30.34
CA ALA A 55 -24.86 17.78 30.21
C ALA A 55 -25.66 17.04 29.12
N MET A 56 -24.98 16.56 28.08
CA MET A 56 -25.57 15.70 27.06
C MET A 56 -25.72 14.23 27.50
N GLY A 57 -25.42 13.87 28.75
CA GLY A 57 -25.55 12.49 29.27
C GLY A 57 -24.51 11.51 28.71
N VAL A 58 -23.39 12.01 28.23
CA VAL A 58 -22.30 11.17 27.72
C VAL A 58 -21.25 10.95 28.80
N ARG A 59 -20.73 9.74 28.87
CA ARG A 59 -19.66 9.39 29.83
C ARG A 59 -18.37 10.13 29.47
N VAL A 60 -17.78 10.82 30.46
CA VAL A 60 -16.53 11.56 30.31
C VAL A 60 -15.43 10.91 31.15
N VAL A 61 -14.28 10.67 30.54
CA VAL A 61 -13.07 10.18 31.18
C VAL A 61 -11.97 11.22 31.00
N SER A 62 -11.19 11.51 32.05
CA SER A 62 -10.13 12.52 31.96
C SER A 62 -8.76 11.89 31.66
N GLU A 63 -8.00 12.51 30.76
CA GLU A 63 -6.59 12.24 30.48
C GLU A 63 -5.79 13.55 30.56
N PRO A 64 -5.03 13.76 31.64
CA PRO A 64 -4.33 15.03 31.85
C PRO A 64 -3.12 15.24 30.92
N ARG A 65 -2.56 14.18 30.34
CA ARG A 65 -1.43 14.27 29.40
C ARG A 65 -1.95 14.64 28.04
N LYS A 66 -1.62 15.86 27.56
CA LYS A 66 -2.03 16.31 26.24
C LYS A 66 -1.55 15.35 25.13
N GLY A 67 -2.39 15.17 24.11
CA GLY A 67 -2.09 14.41 22.90
C GLY A 67 -3.16 13.36 22.60
N VAL A 68 -3.56 13.30 21.33
CA VAL A 68 -4.64 12.42 20.86
C VAL A 68 -4.35 10.95 21.18
N VAL A 69 -3.11 10.51 21.09
CA VAL A 69 -2.70 9.13 21.37
C VAL A 69 -2.89 8.81 22.85
N ASN A 70 -2.56 9.73 23.77
CA ASN A 70 -2.81 9.55 25.20
C ASN A 70 -4.31 9.43 25.47
N ALA A 71 -5.10 10.34 24.88
CA ALA A 71 -6.56 10.31 25.02
C ALA A 71 -7.16 8.99 24.50
N LEU A 72 -6.74 8.53 23.33
CA LEU A 72 -7.22 7.27 22.76
C LEU A 72 -6.83 6.08 23.64
N ARG A 73 -5.59 6.00 24.11
CA ARG A 73 -5.16 4.91 25.02
C ARG A 73 -6.01 4.87 26.28
N THR A 74 -6.29 6.03 26.88
CA THR A 74 -7.17 6.14 28.04
C THR A 74 -8.60 5.74 27.70
N GLY A 75 -9.11 6.13 26.53
CA GLY A 75 -10.40 5.70 26.01
C GLY A 75 -10.49 4.18 25.81
N PHE A 76 -9.50 3.58 25.17
CA PHE A 76 -9.44 2.12 25.01
C PHE A 76 -9.44 1.37 26.35
N ALA A 77 -8.68 1.86 27.34
CA ALA A 77 -8.63 1.28 28.68
C ALA A 77 -9.96 1.46 29.46
N ALA A 78 -10.68 2.55 29.21
CA ALA A 78 -11.93 2.87 29.90
C ALA A 78 -13.17 2.19 29.27
N THR A 79 -13.07 1.62 28.09
CA THR A 79 -14.17 1.02 27.33
C THR A 79 -14.10 -0.51 27.36
N ARG A 80 -15.23 -1.19 27.06
CA ARG A 80 -15.35 -2.67 27.09
C ARG A 80 -15.94 -3.28 25.83
N GLY A 81 -16.27 -2.49 24.81
CA GLY A 81 -16.83 -3.01 23.56
C GLY A 81 -15.91 -4.02 22.88
N GLU A 82 -16.48 -5.05 22.29
CA GLU A 82 -15.77 -6.01 21.43
C GLU A 82 -15.18 -5.32 20.19
N ILE A 83 -15.88 -4.27 19.77
CA ILE A 83 -15.45 -3.36 18.70
C ILE A 83 -15.27 -1.99 19.34
N VAL A 84 -14.16 -1.32 18.99
CA VAL A 84 -13.90 0.06 19.40
C VAL A 84 -13.86 0.93 18.17
N ALA A 85 -14.80 1.88 18.07
CA ALA A 85 -14.85 2.89 17.03
C ALA A 85 -14.27 4.21 17.53
N CYS A 86 -13.59 4.94 16.66
CA CYS A 86 -13.00 6.25 16.98
C CYS A 86 -13.45 7.31 15.99
N THR A 87 -13.78 8.49 16.52
CA THR A 87 -14.03 9.70 15.74
C THR A 87 -13.57 10.92 16.54
N ASP A 88 -13.33 12.06 15.84
CA ASP A 88 -12.87 13.29 16.51
C ASP A 88 -14.02 14.13 17.05
N GLY A 89 -13.78 14.96 18.07
CA GLY A 89 -14.78 15.82 18.70
C GLY A 89 -15.34 16.93 17.79
N ASP A 90 -14.73 17.18 16.63
CA ASP A 90 -15.17 18.13 15.61
C ASP A 90 -15.72 17.44 14.34
N THR A 91 -16.04 16.16 14.45
CA THR A 91 -16.48 15.31 13.33
C THR A 91 -17.96 14.94 13.49
N CYS A 92 -18.74 15.14 12.43
CA CYS A 92 -20.11 14.66 12.32
C CYS A 92 -20.14 13.39 11.46
N VAL A 93 -20.54 12.29 12.06
CA VAL A 93 -20.67 10.99 11.39
C VAL A 93 -22.08 10.86 10.74
N PRO A 94 -22.23 10.10 9.64
CA PRO A 94 -23.55 9.80 9.09
C PRO A 94 -24.32 8.83 9.99
N ARG A 95 -25.63 8.74 9.81
CA ARG A 95 -26.51 7.93 10.65
C ARG A 95 -26.19 6.43 10.59
N ASP A 96 -25.70 5.95 9.46
CA ASP A 96 -25.33 4.57 9.19
C ASP A 96 -23.86 4.25 9.48
N TRP A 97 -23.14 5.14 10.17
CA TRP A 97 -21.70 5.01 10.41
C TRP A 97 -21.33 3.75 11.19
N LEU A 98 -21.99 3.51 12.35
CA LEU A 98 -21.71 2.32 13.16
C LEU A 98 -22.12 1.04 12.47
N SER A 99 -23.31 1.01 11.85
CA SER A 99 -23.80 -0.17 11.16
C SER A 99 -22.89 -0.56 9.98
N ARG A 100 -22.37 0.41 9.22
CA ARG A 100 -21.44 0.19 8.11
C ARG A 100 -20.07 -0.29 8.61
N LEU A 101 -19.50 0.32 9.65
CA LEU A 101 -18.23 -0.13 10.22
C LEU A 101 -18.32 -1.56 10.75
N VAL A 102 -19.41 -1.89 11.46
CA VAL A 102 -19.64 -3.25 11.97
C VAL A 102 -19.87 -4.24 10.82
N ALA A 103 -20.62 -3.87 9.79
CA ALA A 103 -20.80 -4.70 8.60
C ALA A 103 -19.46 -4.96 7.89
N ALA A 104 -18.63 -3.93 7.72
CA ALA A 104 -17.29 -4.07 7.13
C ALA A 104 -16.39 -4.99 7.97
N LEU A 105 -16.41 -4.88 9.31
CA LEU A 105 -15.69 -5.80 10.20
C LEU A 105 -16.22 -7.25 10.11
N ASN A 106 -17.48 -7.45 9.82
CA ASN A 106 -18.10 -8.76 9.68
C ASN A 106 -18.06 -9.32 8.25
N SER A 107 -17.44 -8.63 7.30
CA SER A 107 -17.28 -9.10 5.92
C SER A 107 -16.35 -10.33 5.78
N GLY A 108 -15.63 -10.68 6.83
CA GLY A 108 -14.78 -11.87 6.91
C GLY A 108 -14.27 -12.10 8.34
N PRO A 109 -13.97 -13.34 8.72
CA PRO A 109 -13.47 -13.69 10.06
C PRO A 109 -12.07 -13.12 10.33
N ASP A 110 -11.33 -12.82 9.30
CA ASP A 110 -9.98 -12.27 9.29
C ASP A 110 -9.94 -10.74 9.34
N VAL A 111 -11.11 -10.06 9.21
CA VAL A 111 -11.17 -8.59 9.23
C VAL A 111 -11.04 -8.09 10.66
N VAL A 112 -9.99 -7.33 10.93
CA VAL A 112 -9.62 -6.83 12.27
C VAL A 112 -9.89 -5.35 12.45
N ALA A 113 -9.92 -4.58 11.35
CA ALA A 113 -10.23 -3.15 11.38
C ALA A 113 -10.99 -2.73 10.13
N ALA A 114 -11.83 -1.72 10.27
CA ALA A 114 -12.56 -1.07 9.21
C ALA A 114 -12.42 0.44 9.33
N GLY A 115 -12.48 1.16 8.22
CA GLY A 115 -12.46 2.61 8.19
C GLY A 115 -13.17 3.17 6.98
N GLY A 116 -13.27 4.49 6.93
CA GLY A 116 -13.85 5.21 5.81
C GLY A 116 -13.04 6.47 5.48
N LEU A 117 -13.63 7.31 4.63
CA LEU A 117 -13.06 8.54 4.14
C LEU A 117 -13.60 9.76 4.92
N TYR A 118 -13.04 10.92 4.66
CA TYR A 118 -13.49 12.16 5.28
C TYR A 118 -13.62 13.30 4.26
N ILE A 119 -14.47 14.25 4.58
CA ILE A 119 -14.60 15.53 3.88
C ILE A 119 -14.58 16.66 4.90
N PHE A 120 -14.04 17.82 4.52
CA PHE A 120 -14.07 19.00 5.39
C PHE A 120 -15.27 19.89 5.06
N HIS A 121 -16.05 20.23 6.08
CA HIS A 121 -17.20 21.11 5.90
C HIS A 121 -16.83 22.60 5.81
N ASP A 122 -15.70 23.02 6.39
CA ASP A 122 -15.20 24.39 6.50
C ASP A 122 -13.88 24.65 5.77
N ALA A 123 -13.53 23.75 4.82
CA ALA A 123 -12.27 23.83 4.07
C ALA A 123 -12.21 25.09 3.20
N SER A 124 -10.99 25.65 3.10
CA SER A 124 -10.67 26.66 2.08
C SER A 124 -10.80 26.05 0.67
N TRP A 125 -11.00 26.89 -0.35
CA TRP A 125 -11.22 26.44 -1.74
C TRP A 125 -10.12 25.48 -2.26
N TRP A 126 -8.87 25.78 -1.99
CA TRP A 126 -7.72 24.95 -2.41
C TRP A 126 -7.70 23.58 -1.70
N LEU A 127 -8.06 23.53 -0.42
CA LEU A 127 -8.13 22.28 0.33
C LEU A 127 -9.29 21.40 -0.18
N ARG A 128 -10.42 22.00 -0.60
CA ARG A 128 -11.54 21.28 -1.24
C ARG A 128 -11.12 20.61 -2.55
N LEU A 129 -10.18 21.19 -3.30
CA LEU A 129 -9.63 20.58 -4.51
C LEU A 129 -8.69 19.42 -4.21
N LEU A 130 -7.98 19.48 -3.08
CA LEU A 130 -7.01 18.45 -2.69
C LEU A 130 -7.63 17.23 -1.99
N ILE A 131 -8.73 17.42 -1.26
CA ILE A 131 -9.36 16.33 -0.49
C ILE A 131 -9.76 15.13 -1.35
N PRO A 132 -10.42 15.27 -2.51
CA PRO A 132 -10.73 14.14 -3.37
C PRO A 132 -9.48 13.37 -3.78
N PHE A 133 -8.39 14.11 -4.04
CA PHE A 133 -7.08 13.53 -4.36
C PHE A 133 -6.50 12.76 -3.16
N PHE A 134 -6.49 13.34 -1.96
CA PHE A 134 -6.06 12.62 -0.76
C PHE A 134 -6.91 11.39 -0.46
N ASN A 135 -8.24 11.49 -0.61
CA ASN A 135 -9.14 10.36 -0.41
C ASN A 135 -8.96 9.26 -1.48
N LEU A 136 -8.62 9.63 -2.71
CA LEU A 136 -8.33 8.68 -3.78
C LEU A 136 -7.12 7.79 -3.42
N PHE A 137 -6.10 8.39 -2.79
CA PHE A 137 -4.87 7.73 -2.35
C PHE A 137 -4.90 7.27 -0.89
N ASN A 138 -6.02 7.47 -0.18
CA ASN A 138 -6.15 7.03 1.19
C ASN A 138 -6.34 5.51 1.26
N TRP A 139 -5.27 4.80 1.58
CA TRP A 139 -5.19 3.35 1.74
C TRP A 139 -4.97 2.92 3.20
N HIS A 140 -4.92 3.87 4.13
CA HIS A 140 -4.73 3.67 5.56
C HIS A 140 -5.99 4.05 6.34
N LEU A 141 -6.05 3.60 7.58
CA LEU A 141 -7.12 4.01 8.50
C LEU A 141 -7.04 5.52 8.78
N ASN A 142 -8.20 6.14 8.97
CA ASN A 142 -8.31 7.54 9.34
C ASN A 142 -8.80 7.66 10.78
N GLY A 143 -8.10 8.44 11.60
CA GLY A 143 -8.41 8.60 13.02
C GLY A 143 -9.82 9.07 13.33
N SER A 144 -10.42 9.88 12.45
CA SER A 144 -11.80 10.37 12.59
C SER A 144 -12.86 9.37 12.09
N ASN A 145 -12.47 8.27 11.44
CA ASN A 145 -13.40 7.33 10.81
C ASN A 145 -12.84 5.90 10.77
N LEU A 146 -12.76 5.26 11.93
CA LEU A 146 -12.27 3.88 12.03
C LEU A 146 -12.96 3.10 13.14
N ALA A 147 -12.95 1.77 13.00
CA ALA A 147 -13.28 0.82 14.05
C ALA A 147 -12.30 -0.35 14.02
N VAL A 148 -11.97 -0.88 15.20
CA VAL A 148 -11.06 -2.01 15.36
C VAL A 148 -11.67 -3.06 16.28
N ARG A 149 -11.36 -4.33 16.04
CA ARG A 149 -11.65 -5.38 17.03
C ARG A 149 -10.73 -5.23 18.22
N ARG A 150 -11.27 -5.25 19.43
CA ARG A 150 -10.50 -5.07 20.68
C ARG A 150 -9.33 -6.04 20.76
N TRP A 151 -9.58 -7.33 20.52
CA TRP A 151 -8.52 -8.32 20.59
C TRP A 151 -7.35 -8.04 19.64
N ALA A 152 -7.64 -7.51 18.45
CA ALA A 152 -6.59 -7.17 17.48
C ALA A 152 -5.78 -5.94 17.91
N TYR A 153 -6.44 -4.94 18.51
CA TYR A 153 -5.76 -3.81 19.15
C TYR A 153 -4.82 -4.26 20.28
N GLU A 154 -5.27 -5.18 21.10
CA GLU A 154 -4.49 -5.75 22.22
C GLU A 154 -3.33 -6.62 21.71
N ALA A 155 -3.57 -7.44 20.69
CA ALA A 155 -2.56 -8.31 20.07
C ALA A 155 -1.36 -7.54 19.48
N ILE A 156 -1.59 -6.32 18.98
CA ILE A 156 -0.50 -5.45 18.50
C ILE A 156 0.14 -4.62 19.62
N GLY A 157 -0.27 -4.77 20.88
CA GLY A 157 0.22 -3.98 22.04
C GLY A 157 -0.31 -2.53 22.05
N GLY A 158 -1.45 -2.25 21.40
CA GLY A 158 -2.12 -0.95 21.41
C GLY A 158 -1.42 0.15 20.63
N LEU A 159 -1.79 1.40 20.88
CA LEU A 159 -1.17 2.60 20.26
C LEU A 159 0.20 2.88 20.87
N ASP A 160 1.16 3.20 20.00
CA ASP A 160 2.51 3.62 20.38
C ASP A 160 2.50 5.08 20.87
N PRO A 161 2.87 5.37 22.12
CA PRO A 161 2.84 6.71 22.69
C PRO A 161 3.85 7.67 22.04
N GLU A 162 4.88 7.16 21.37
CA GLU A 162 5.88 7.99 20.69
C GLU A 162 5.40 8.48 19.31
N ILE A 163 4.40 7.85 18.72
CA ILE A 163 3.84 8.23 17.43
C ILE A 163 2.68 9.21 17.62
N VAL A 164 2.99 10.48 17.76
CA VAL A 164 1.99 11.54 18.00
C VAL A 164 1.23 11.91 16.72
N LEU A 165 1.87 11.84 15.56
CA LEU A 165 1.29 12.20 14.26
C LEU A 165 1.36 11.02 13.30
N GLY A 166 0.24 10.71 12.62
CA GLY A 166 0.13 9.56 11.72
C GLY A 166 -0.08 8.25 12.50
N TRP A 167 -0.55 8.34 13.74
CA TRP A 167 -0.86 7.19 14.58
C TRP A 167 -1.91 6.25 13.94
N ASP A 168 -2.83 6.81 13.18
CA ASP A 168 -3.89 6.12 12.43
C ASP A 168 -3.33 5.27 11.27
N ALA A 169 -2.37 5.80 10.54
CA ALA A 169 -1.62 5.02 9.56
C ALA A 169 -0.76 3.95 10.26
N ALA A 170 -0.03 4.34 11.29
CA ALA A 170 0.85 3.42 12.02
C ALA A 170 0.11 2.24 12.66
N ILE A 171 -1.06 2.49 13.28
CA ILE A 171 -1.89 1.41 13.81
C ILE A 171 -2.44 0.52 12.70
N GLY A 172 -2.84 1.12 11.56
CA GLY A 172 -3.30 0.38 10.39
C GLY A 172 -2.25 -0.59 9.87
N PHE A 173 -0.99 -0.18 9.77
CA PHE A 173 0.13 -1.06 9.38
C PHE A 173 0.34 -2.22 10.37
N ARG A 174 0.25 -1.93 11.68
CA ARG A 174 0.44 -2.95 12.72
C ARG A 174 -0.73 -3.94 12.74
N LEU A 175 -1.96 -3.48 12.54
CA LEU A 175 -3.16 -4.33 12.48
C LEU A 175 -3.13 -5.29 11.29
N ARG A 176 -2.55 -4.89 10.17
CA ARG A 176 -2.37 -5.77 9.00
C ARG A 176 -1.50 -7.00 9.28
N ARG A 177 -0.70 -6.99 10.35
CA ARG A 177 0.09 -8.16 10.77
C ARG A 177 -0.75 -9.25 11.46
N VAL A 178 -1.91 -8.88 11.97
CA VAL A 178 -2.80 -9.79 12.71
C VAL A 178 -4.13 -10.05 12.00
N GLY A 179 -4.40 -9.36 10.89
CA GLY A 179 -5.57 -9.57 10.07
C GLY A 179 -5.76 -8.51 8.99
N ARG A 180 -6.86 -8.60 8.28
CA ARG A 180 -7.19 -7.72 7.16
C ARG A 180 -7.81 -6.40 7.63
N VAL A 181 -7.39 -5.29 7.02
CA VAL A 181 -7.95 -3.95 7.21
C VAL A 181 -8.78 -3.58 5.98
N VAL A 182 -10.05 -3.22 6.17
CA VAL A 182 -11.00 -2.89 5.11
C VAL A 182 -11.33 -1.40 5.13
N LEU A 183 -11.38 -0.76 3.96
CA LEU A 183 -11.83 0.62 3.82
C LEU A 183 -13.13 0.67 3.03
N ASP A 184 -14.18 1.20 3.66
CA ASP A 184 -15.44 1.54 2.99
C ASP A 184 -15.28 2.91 2.32
N ARG A 185 -15.07 2.91 0.99
CA ARG A 185 -14.84 4.12 0.20
C ARG A 185 -16.07 5.00 -0.01
N GLU A 186 -17.25 4.52 0.38
CA GLU A 186 -18.50 5.28 0.34
C GLU A 186 -18.89 5.84 1.71
N LEU A 187 -18.17 5.45 2.78
CA LEU A 187 -18.42 5.92 4.13
C LEU A 187 -17.64 7.21 4.39
N PHE A 188 -18.31 8.35 4.28
CA PHE A 188 -17.72 9.67 4.52
C PHE A 188 -18.18 10.27 5.84
N VAL A 189 -17.22 10.78 6.61
CA VAL A 189 -17.50 11.64 7.78
C VAL A 189 -17.17 13.09 7.45
N LYS A 190 -17.88 14.04 8.10
CA LYS A 190 -17.66 15.47 7.93
C LYS A 190 -16.89 16.01 9.11
N THR A 191 -15.62 16.39 8.90
CA THR A 191 -14.74 16.94 9.94
C THR A 191 -14.37 18.40 9.67
N SER A 192 -13.75 19.09 10.64
CA SER A 192 -13.31 20.47 10.50
C SER A 192 -11.89 20.57 9.95
N ALA A 193 -11.67 21.51 9.03
CA ALA A 193 -10.36 21.82 8.48
C ALA A 193 -9.53 22.80 9.35
N ARG A 194 -10.00 23.14 10.56
CA ARG A 194 -9.36 24.16 11.42
C ARG A 194 -7.89 23.92 11.70
N SER A 195 -7.49 22.65 11.79
CA SER A 195 -6.11 22.23 12.02
C SER A 195 -5.27 22.19 10.75
N TYR A 196 -5.88 22.31 9.57
CA TYR A 196 -5.20 22.18 8.28
C TYR A 196 -4.83 23.55 7.69
N ARG A 197 -3.76 24.16 8.19
CA ARG A 197 -3.12 25.31 7.55
C ARG A 197 -2.08 24.85 6.55
N ALA A 198 -1.85 25.61 5.48
CA ALA A 198 -0.93 25.23 4.41
C ALA A 198 0.47 24.80 4.92
N PHE A 199 1.04 25.56 5.85
CA PHE A 199 2.33 25.22 6.47
C PHE A 199 2.27 23.95 7.31
N LEU A 200 1.15 23.71 7.98
CA LEU A 200 0.94 22.51 8.78
C LEU A 200 0.73 21.28 7.91
N CYS A 201 0.00 21.41 6.79
CA CYS A 201 -0.16 20.36 5.79
C CYS A 201 1.20 19.91 5.23
N LEU A 202 2.11 20.86 4.96
CA LEU A 202 3.48 20.54 4.54
C LEU A 202 4.24 19.74 5.61
N ARG A 203 4.17 20.17 6.87
CA ARG A 203 4.78 19.43 7.99
C ARG A 203 4.18 18.03 8.16
N TYR A 204 2.88 17.88 7.96
CA TYR A 204 2.20 16.59 7.99
C TYR A 204 2.68 15.70 6.85
N ALA A 205 2.69 16.21 5.63
CA ALA A 205 3.18 15.47 4.48
C ALA A 205 4.63 14.98 4.68
N LEU A 206 5.52 15.87 5.13
CA LEU A 206 6.91 15.52 5.45
C LEU A 206 7.01 14.47 6.56
N ASN A 207 6.18 14.57 7.59
CA ASN A 207 6.15 13.58 8.67
C ASN A 207 5.65 12.21 8.20
N TYR A 208 4.61 12.15 7.34
CA TYR A 208 4.13 10.90 6.76
C TYR A 208 5.19 10.24 5.87
N VAL A 209 5.89 11.03 5.06
CA VAL A 209 7.01 10.54 4.23
C VAL A 209 8.13 9.99 5.11
N TRP A 210 8.49 10.74 6.17
CA TRP A 210 9.55 10.33 7.09
C TRP A 210 9.19 9.05 7.86
N LEU A 211 7.93 8.95 8.31
CA LEU A 211 7.39 7.75 8.96
C LEU A 211 7.40 6.54 8.01
N ALA A 212 7.02 6.74 6.74
CA ALA A 212 7.02 5.69 5.73
C ALA A 212 8.43 5.22 5.36
N LEU A 213 9.41 6.13 5.30
CA LEU A 213 10.79 5.83 4.92
C LEU A 213 11.63 5.23 6.05
N LEU A 214 11.44 5.71 7.30
CA LEU A 214 12.33 5.43 8.42
C LEU A 214 11.64 4.72 9.59
N GLY A 215 10.33 4.49 9.50
CA GLY A 215 9.54 3.88 10.59
C GLY A 215 9.47 4.73 11.87
N ARG A 216 9.93 6.00 11.83
CA ARG A 216 9.98 6.93 12.96
C ARG A 216 9.38 8.27 12.59
N PRO A 217 8.60 8.92 13.48
CA PRO A 217 8.04 10.24 13.19
C PRO A 217 9.11 11.33 13.21
N LEU A 218 9.02 12.27 12.26
CA LEU A 218 9.84 13.48 12.24
C LEU A 218 9.40 14.47 13.33
N LEU A 219 8.10 14.53 13.61
CA LEU A 219 7.49 15.44 14.58
C LEU A 219 7.14 14.68 15.86
N ARG A 220 7.76 15.09 16.96
CA ARG A 220 7.50 14.51 18.31
C ARG A 220 6.41 15.23 19.10
N ALA A 221 5.91 16.36 18.63
CA ALA A 221 4.82 17.11 19.23
C ALA A 221 4.02 17.87 18.19
N MET A 222 2.70 17.93 18.38
CA MET A 222 1.84 18.82 17.59
C MET A 222 1.84 20.22 18.19
N PRO A 223 2.12 21.26 17.39
CA PRO A 223 1.90 22.63 17.85
C PRO A 223 0.40 22.85 18.05
N ASP A 224 0.01 23.47 19.17
CA ASP A 224 -1.35 23.89 19.43
C ASP A 224 -1.69 25.11 18.55
N ILE A 225 -2.36 24.86 17.41
CA ILE A 225 -2.64 25.89 16.39
C ILE A 225 -4.15 26.01 16.12
N ARG A 226 -4.99 25.67 17.07
CA ARG A 226 -6.44 25.80 16.90
C ARG A 226 -6.87 27.27 16.89
N LEU A 227 -7.45 27.71 15.77
CA LEU A 227 -8.08 29.04 15.71
C LEU A 227 -9.51 28.96 16.23
N PRO A 228 -9.96 29.99 16.94
CA PRO A 228 -11.39 30.13 17.22
C PRO A 228 -12.21 30.15 15.92
N PRO A 229 -13.46 29.62 15.92
CA PRO A 229 -14.32 29.62 14.76
C PRO A 229 -14.51 31.03 14.23
N GLY A 230 -14.41 31.22 12.90
CA GLY A 230 -14.69 32.49 12.25
C GLY A 230 -13.51 33.35 11.81
N ARG A 231 -12.26 33.06 12.21
CA ARG A 231 -11.08 33.73 11.64
C ARG A 231 -10.65 33.07 10.33
N ARG A 232 -10.78 33.80 9.21
CA ARG A 232 -10.24 33.37 7.91
C ARG A 232 -8.70 33.39 7.94
N PRO A 233 -8.03 32.33 7.47
CA PRO A 233 -6.58 32.35 7.35
C PRO A 233 -6.14 33.40 6.31
N ALA A 234 -5.16 34.22 6.66
CA ALA A 234 -4.59 35.22 5.76
C ALA A 234 -3.91 34.53 4.56
N ARG A 235 -3.99 35.18 3.41
CA ARG A 235 -3.28 34.95 2.12
C ARG A 235 -2.32 33.75 2.05
N GLY A 236 -2.86 32.52 1.93
CA GLY A 236 -2.07 31.28 1.89
C GLY A 236 -2.07 30.57 0.54
N TRP A 237 -2.41 31.23 -0.57
CA TRP A 237 -2.50 30.54 -1.87
C TRP A 237 -1.14 30.03 -2.39
N LEU A 238 -0.06 30.79 -2.18
CA LEU A 238 1.30 30.38 -2.53
C LEU A 238 1.75 29.15 -1.72
N SER A 239 1.40 29.10 -0.43
CA SER A 239 1.65 27.94 0.41
C SER A 239 0.82 26.73 -0.01
N GLY A 240 -0.42 26.94 -0.47
CA GLY A 240 -1.28 25.89 -1.00
C GLY A 240 -0.72 25.29 -2.30
N VAL A 241 -0.22 26.11 -3.21
CA VAL A 241 0.45 25.66 -4.44
C VAL A 241 1.73 24.88 -4.10
N ALA A 242 2.55 25.37 -3.15
CA ALA A 242 3.75 24.66 -2.73
C ALA A 242 3.43 23.28 -2.13
N VAL A 243 2.39 23.18 -1.28
CA VAL A 243 1.94 21.90 -0.72
C VAL A 243 1.46 20.96 -1.83
N LEU A 244 0.70 21.48 -2.80
CA LEU A 244 0.23 20.68 -3.95
C LEU A 244 1.41 20.16 -4.77
N MET A 245 2.37 21.01 -5.08
CA MET A 245 3.55 20.60 -5.86
C MET A 245 4.40 19.56 -5.12
N ILE A 246 4.56 19.72 -3.81
CA ILE A 246 5.28 18.73 -2.99
C ILE A 246 4.49 17.42 -2.92
N ALA A 247 3.18 17.47 -2.68
CA ALA A 247 2.34 16.28 -2.64
C ALA A 247 2.36 15.53 -3.99
N LEU A 248 2.29 16.28 -5.10
CA LEU A 248 2.42 15.71 -6.43
C LEU A 248 3.80 15.10 -6.67
N GLY A 249 4.87 15.79 -6.26
CA GLY A 249 6.24 15.28 -6.33
C GLY A 249 6.44 14.00 -5.53
N LEU A 250 5.93 13.95 -4.30
CA LEU A 250 5.99 12.77 -3.43
C LEU A 250 5.16 11.61 -4.00
N PHE A 251 3.97 11.91 -4.53
CA PHE A 251 3.14 10.92 -5.19
C PHE A 251 3.83 10.35 -6.43
N THR A 252 4.38 11.22 -7.29
CA THR A 252 5.13 10.81 -8.48
C THR A 252 6.34 9.95 -8.07
N PHE A 253 7.09 10.38 -7.06
CA PHE A 253 8.20 9.59 -6.52
C PHE A 253 7.74 8.20 -6.06
N ALA A 254 6.66 8.12 -5.30
CA ALA A 254 6.09 6.85 -4.82
C ALA A 254 5.58 5.96 -5.98
N ALA A 255 5.05 6.57 -7.03
CA ALA A 255 4.54 5.86 -8.21
C ALA A 255 5.66 5.30 -9.10
N VAL A 256 6.77 6.02 -9.23
CA VAL A 256 7.83 5.73 -10.21
C VAL A 256 9.06 5.06 -9.57
N SER A 257 9.41 5.41 -8.31
CA SER A 257 10.62 4.88 -7.68
C SER A 257 10.52 3.38 -7.40
N PRO A 258 11.38 2.51 -7.99
CA PRO A 258 11.22 1.05 -7.93
C PRO A 258 11.11 0.48 -6.52
N GLY A 259 11.91 0.95 -5.58
CA GLY A 259 11.93 0.49 -4.18
C GLY A 259 10.90 1.15 -3.26
N ALA A 260 10.04 2.05 -3.75
CA ALA A 260 9.05 2.71 -2.91
C ALA A 260 7.93 1.77 -2.50
N GLN A 261 7.68 1.66 -1.20
CA GLN A 261 6.63 0.80 -0.59
C GLN A 261 5.35 1.58 -0.24
N ALA A 262 5.25 2.83 -0.69
CA ALA A 262 4.19 3.74 -0.27
C ALA A 262 2.78 3.29 -0.69
N PHE A 263 2.65 2.55 -1.79
CA PHE A 263 1.38 2.06 -2.32
C PHE A 263 1.09 0.60 -2.00
N GLY A 264 1.96 -0.05 -1.28
CA GLY A 264 1.85 -1.44 -0.90
C GLY A 264 3.16 -2.19 -1.08
N PRO A 265 3.16 -3.49 -0.80
CA PRO A 265 4.37 -4.30 -0.86
C PRO A 265 4.86 -4.49 -2.30
N VAL A 266 6.14 -4.25 -2.48
CA VAL A 266 6.83 -4.45 -3.76
C VAL A 266 8.15 -5.17 -3.50
N PHE A 267 8.46 -6.17 -4.30
CA PHE A 267 9.71 -6.90 -4.24
C PHE A 267 10.70 -6.33 -5.26
N ASP A 268 11.62 -5.46 -4.82
CA ASP A 268 12.62 -4.81 -5.64
C ASP A 268 14.01 -5.42 -5.53
N ARG A 269 14.26 -6.20 -4.46
CA ARG A 269 15.48 -6.97 -4.23
C ARG A 269 15.28 -8.07 -3.22
N GLY A 270 16.11 -9.12 -3.29
CA GLY A 270 16.20 -10.16 -2.26
C GLY A 270 16.97 -9.68 -1.03
N GLN A 271 16.49 -10.04 0.15
CA GLN A 271 17.22 -9.84 1.42
C GLN A 271 18.05 -11.09 1.73
N VAL A 272 19.16 -11.22 1.02
CA VAL A 272 20.05 -12.37 1.11
C VAL A 272 21.50 -11.92 1.24
N GLU A 273 22.32 -12.68 1.99
CA GLU A 273 23.76 -12.44 2.12
C GLU A 273 24.56 -13.11 1.01
N GLN A 274 24.00 -14.15 0.41
CA GLN A 274 24.63 -14.92 -0.65
C GLN A 274 24.79 -14.09 -1.92
N ALA A 275 25.88 -14.29 -2.66
CA ALA A 275 26.12 -13.66 -3.94
C ALA A 275 25.19 -14.25 -5.02
N VAL A 276 23.93 -13.82 -5.01
CA VAL A 276 22.91 -14.18 -6.00
C VAL A 276 22.32 -12.93 -6.62
N VAL A 277 21.90 -13.04 -7.89
CA VAL A 277 21.21 -11.97 -8.64
C VAL A 277 20.11 -12.59 -9.49
N ALA A 278 19.02 -11.84 -9.72
CA ALA A 278 17.98 -12.18 -10.67
C ALA A 278 18.10 -11.30 -11.92
N LEU A 279 18.26 -11.93 -13.08
CA LEU A 279 18.21 -11.26 -14.38
C LEU A 279 16.79 -11.31 -14.88
N THR A 280 16.23 -10.17 -15.29
CA THR A 280 14.83 -10.07 -15.72
C THR A 280 14.69 -9.32 -17.03
N PHE A 281 13.74 -9.75 -17.86
CA PHE A 281 13.41 -9.20 -19.16
C PHE A 281 11.94 -8.87 -19.23
N ASP A 282 11.60 -7.70 -19.74
CA ASP A 282 10.24 -7.20 -19.91
C ASP A 282 9.88 -7.10 -21.42
N ASP A 283 8.59 -6.93 -21.72
CA ASP A 283 8.05 -6.62 -23.05
C ASP A 283 8.15 -7.75 -24.11
N GLY A 284 8.44 -8.98 -23.68
CA GLY A 284 8.42 -10.17 -24.53
C GLY A 284 7.09 -10.96 -24.46
N PRO A 285 6.97 -12.10 -25.19
CA PRO A 285 7.95 -12.65 -26.11
C PRO A 285 7.89 -12.00 -27.50
N ASN A 286 9.02 -11.64 -28.03
CA ASN A 286 9.14 -11.08 -29.37
C ASN A 286 10.18 -11.85 -30.23
N ARG A 287 10.52 -11.32 -31.42
CA ARG A 287 11.50 -11.96 -32.31
C ARG A 287 12.89 -12.15 -31.68
N ARG A 288 13.25 -11.32 -30.70
CA ARG A 288 14.56 -11.34 -30.03
C ARG A 288 14.63 -12.32 -28.86
N THR A 289 13.47 -12.72 -28.32
CA THR A 289 13.41 -13.70 -27.24
C THR A 289 14.15 -14.99 -27.59
N MET A 290 14.12 -15.41 -28.86
CA MET A 290 14.82 -16.61 -29.32
C MET A 290 16.34 -16.48 -29.18
N GLU A 291 16.90 -15.37 -29.63
CA GLU A 291 18.34 -15.08 -29.56
C GLU A 291 18.79 -14.89 -28.10
N LEU A 292 17.95 -14.22 -27.29
CA LEU A 292 18.17 -14.05 -25.86
C LEU A 292 18.25 -15.38 -25.12
N LEU A 293 17.34 -16.31 -25.38
CA LEU A 293 17.35 -17.66 -24.81
C LEU A 293 18.62 -18.43 -25.21
N ASP A 294 19.07 -18.30 -26.47
CA ASP A 294 20.32 -18.92 -26.94
C ASP A 294 21.54 -18.36 -26.20
N ILE A 295 21.57 -17.06 -25.90
CA ILE A 295 22.63 -16.44 -25.07
C ILE A 295 22.59 -17.01 -23.66
N LEU A 296 21.43 -17.00 -23.00
CA LEU A 296 21.27 -17.49 -21.63
C LEU A 296 21.66 -18.97 -21.51
N ALA A 297 21.26 -19.80 -22.47
CA ALA A 297 21.62 -21.21 -22.53
C ALA A 297 23.15 -21.42 -22.65
N ARG A 298 23.84 -20.60 -23.45
CA ARG A 298 25.30 -20.65 -23.63
C ARG A 298 26.05 -20.41 -22.32
N TYR A 299 25.53 -19.52 -21.46
CA TYR A 299 26.13 -19.20 -20.15
C TYR A 299 25.56 -20.03 -19.00
N GLY A 300 24.60 -20.92 -19.24
CA GLY A 300 23.95 -21.73 -18.22
C GLY A 300 23.17 -20.90 -17.18
N VAL A 301 22.65 -19.72 -17.60
CA VAL A 301 21.97 -18.76 -16.73
C VAL A 301 20.46 -18.91 -16.86
N LYS A 302 19.76 -18.90 -15.70
CA LYS A 302 18.29 -18.80 -15.68
C LYS A 302 17.88 -17.35 -15.38
N ALA A 303 16.76 -16.93 -15.98
CA ALA A 303 16.24 -15.59 -15.89
C ALA A 303 14.71 -15.61 -15.64
N THR A 304 14.14 -14.44 -15.47
CA THR A 304 12.68 -14.25 -15.35
C THR A 304 12.20 -13.33 -16.46
N PHE A 305 11.15 -13.74 -17.16
CA PHE A 305 10.55 -13.01 -18.25
C PHE A 305 9.18 -12.50 -17.83
N PHE A 306 8.98 -11.18 -17.83
CA PHE A 306 7.66 -10.56 -17.64
C PHE A 306 7.06 -10.31 -19.02
N VAL A 307 6.07 -11.12 -19.37
CA VAL A 307 5.56 -11.21 -20.73
C VAL A 307 4.22 -10.50 -20.91
N VAL A 308 4.04 -9.88 -22.08
CA VAL A 308 2.80 -9.24 -22.50
C VAL A 308 1.85 -10.30 -23.07
N GLY A 309 0.61 -10.34 -22.56
CA GLY A 309 -0.37 -11.37 -22.92
C GLY A 309 -0.68 -11.45 -24.40
N GLU A 310 -0.80 -10.31 -25.08
CA GLU A 310 -1.04 -10.22 -26.52
C GLU A 310 0.11 -10.85 -27.33
N ASP A 311 1.36 -10.62 -26.93
CA ASP A 311 2.54 -11.22 -27.56
C ASP A 311 2.64 -12.73 -27.30
N VAL A 312 2.25 -13.17 -26.09
CA VAL A 312 2.14 -14.61 -25.80
C VAL A 312 1.11 -15.30 -26.70
N GLN A 313 -0.02 -14.67 -26.97
CA GLN A 313 -1.02 -15.23 -27.89
C GLN A 313 -0.52 -15.28 -29.33
N GLN A 314 0.26 -14.29 -29.76
CA GLN A 314 0.84 -14.26 -31.10
C GLN A 314 1.99 -15.25 -31.28
N ARG A 315 2.77 -15.53 -30.22
CA ARG A 315 4.00 -16.37 -30.26
C ARG A 315 4.04 -17.39 -29.09
N PRO A 316 3.04 -18.25 -28.98
CA PRO A 316 2.94 -19.19 -27.82
C PRO A 316 4.10 -20.17 -27.75
N GLU A 317 4.78 -20.45 -28.88
CA GLU A 317 5.96 -21.32 -28.93
C GLU A 317 7.14 -20.71 -28.18
N LEU A 318 7.33 -19.37 -28.20
CA LEU A 318 8.38 -18.69 -27.48
C LEU A 318 8.12 -18.71 -25.97
N ALA A 319 6.87 -18.48 -25.55
CA ALA A 319 6.48 -18.59 -24.13
C ALA A 319 6.69 -20.04 -23.61
N ARG A 320 6.37 -21.05 -24.40
CA ARG A 320 6.67 -22.46 -24.07
C ARG A 320 8.16 -22.71 -23.95
N ARG A 321 8.97 -22.14 -24.86
CA ARG A 321 10.43 -22.29 -24.81
C ARG A 321 11.03 -21.68 -23.55
N ILE A 322 10.57 -20.48 -23.14
CA ILE A 322 10.98 -19.83 -21.89
C ILE A 322 10.82 -20.81 -20.71
N VAL A 323 9.63 -21.41 -20.57
CA VAL A 323 9.35 -22.32 -19.47
C VAL A 323 10.10 -23.64 -19.60
N ALA A 324 10.16 -24.23 -20.81
CA ALA A 324 10.82 -25.50 -21.06
C ALA A 324 12.34 -25.45 -20.78
N GLU A 325 12.96 -24.30 -20.99
CA GLU A 325 14.39 -24.08 -20.66
C GLU A 325 14.61 -23.73 -19.18
N GLY A 326 13.57 -23.74 -18.34
CA GLY A 326 13.65 -23.54 -16.89
C GLY A 326 13.78 -22.09 -16.47
N HIS A 327 13.38 -21.14 -17.30
CA HIS A 327 13.21 -19.75 -16.93
C HIS A 327 11.85 -19.53 -16.24
N ALA A 328 11.75 -18.52 -15.39
CA ALA A 328 10.47 -18.12 -14.81
C ALA A 328 9.70 -17.18 -15.75
N ILE A 329 8.36 -17.26 -15.71
CA ILE A 329 7.47 -16.39 -16.46
C ILE A 329 6.58 -15.62 -15.50
N GLY A 330 6.45 -14.30 -15.71
CA GLY A 330 5.62 -13.39 -14.94
C GLY A 330 4.65 -12.63 -15.83
N ASN A 331 3.62 -12.06 -15.24
CA ASN A 331 2.60 -11.26 -15.91
C ASN A 331 3.11 -9.82 -16.09
N HIS A 332 2.98 -9.26 -17.32
CA HIS A 332 3.30 -7.87 -17.65
C HIS A 332 2.11 -7.13 -18.28
N THR A 333 0.88 -7.50 -17.88
CA THR A 333 -0.41 -7.10 -18.44
C THR A 333 -0.71 -7.75 -19.82
N TYR A 334 -1.94 -7.58 -20.30
CA TYR A 334 -2.33 -8.14 -21.56
C TYR A 334 -1.90 -7.29 -22.76
N SER A 335 -2.18 -5.97 -22.71
CA SER A 335 -1.96 -5.03 -23.83
C SER A 335 -0.88 -3.97 -23.56
N HIS A 336 -0.12 -4.08 -22.47
CA HIS A 336 0.93 -3.14 -22.06
C HIS A 336 0.49 -1.66 -22.07
N PRO A 337 -0.61 -1.26 -21.37
CA PRO A 337 -1.12 0.10 -21.44
C PRO A 337 -0.18 1.10 -20.78
N LEU A 338 0.16 2.18 -21.49
CA LEU A 338 1.09 3.22 -21.04
C LEU A 338 0.77 3.78 -19.64
N LEU A 339 -0.51 3.97 -19.32
CA LEU A 339 -0.96 4.52 -18.03
C LEU A 339 -1.70 3.50 -17.18
N MET A 340 -1.22 2.25 -17.15
CA MET A 340 -1.82 1.15 -16.36
C MET A 340 -2.15 1.56 -14.92
N ALA A 341 -1.25 2.30 -14.28
CA ALA A 341 -1.42 2.77 -12.91
C ALA A 341 -2.59 3.75 -12.72
N ALA A 342 -3.05 4.41 -13.79
CA ALA A 342 -4.16 5.36 -13.78
C ALA A 342 -5.47 4.77 -14.29
N GLU A 343 -5.47 3.52 -14.75
CA GLU A 343 -6.66 2.85 -15.28
C GLU A 343 -7.68 2.53 -14.18
N ARG A 344 -8.93 2.35 -14.60
CA ARG A 344 -10.02 1.96 -13.68
C ARG A 344 -9.79 0.52 -13.17
N PRO A 345 -10.15 0.22 -11.92
CA PRO A 345 -9.96 -1.11 -11.33
C PRO A 345 -10.42 -2.28 -12.22
N ALA A 346 -11.62 -2.18 -12.80
CA ALA A 346 -12.15 -3.23 -13.68
C ALA A 346 -11.36 -3.44 -14.98
N ARG A 347 -10.60 -2.42 -15.46
CA ARG A 347 -9.70 -2.58 -16.59
C ARG A 347 -8.40 -3.24 -16.15
N ILE A 348 -7.88 -2.84 -14.98
CA ILE A 348 -6.70 -3.46 -14.40
C ILE A 348 -6.94 -4.96 -14.17
N GLU A 349 -8.09 -5.32 -13.59
CA GLU A 349 -8.45 -6.73 -13.37
C GLU A 349 -8.45 -7.51 -14.70
N ARG A 350 -9.09 -6.97 -15.74
CA ARG A 350 -9.11 -7.61 -17.06
C ARG A 350 -7.72 -7.78 -17.67
N GLU A 351 -6.88 -6.75 -17.62
CA GLU A 351 -5.51 -6.80 -18.14
C GLU A 351 -4.69 -7.91 -17.44
N LEU A 352 -4.87 -8.08 -16.12
CA LEU A 352 -4.19 -9.12 -15.36
C LEU A 352 -4.75 -10.51 -15.67
N ASP A 353 -6.08 -10.65 -15.74
CA ASP A 353 -6.75 -11.94 -15.99
C ASP A 353 -6.52 -12.44 -17.41
N GLU A 354 -6.64 -11.58 -18.44
CA GLU A 354 -6.41 -11.92 -19.84
C GLU A 354 -4.96 -12.32 -20.09
N ALA A 355 -3.98 -11.62 -19.49
CA ALA A 355 -2.57 -11.99 -19.58
C ALA A 355 -2.30 -13.34 -18.90
N THR A 356 -2.89 -13.57 -17.71
CA THR A 356 -2.77 -14.85 -17.02
C THR A 356 -3.30 -16.01 -17.84
N GLU A 357 -4.47 -15.83 -18.45
CA GLU A 357 -5.07 -16.84 -19.28
C GLU A 357 -4.23 -17.13 -20.55
N ALA A 358 -3.70 -16.07 -21.19
CA ALA A 358 -2.80 -16.24 -22.34
C ALA A 358 -1.54 -17.04 -21.98
N ILE A 359 -0.90 -16.69 -20.85
CA ILE A 359 0.29 -17.40 -20.35
C ILE A 359 -0.06 -18.86 -20.03
N ARG A 360 -1.16 -19.09 -19.28
CA ARG A 360 -1.60 -20.42 -18.89
C ARG A 360 -1.96 -21.29 -20.10
N ALA A 361 -2.67 -20.74 -21.07
CA ALA A 361 -3.04 -21.45 -22.28
C ALA A 361 -1.81 -21.84 -23.12
N ALA A 362 -0.81 -20.98 -23.19
CA ALA A 362 0.40 -21.25 -23.95
C ALA A 362 1.35 -22.23 -23.26
N THR A 363 1.52 -22.12 -21.94
CA THR A 363 2.62 -22.77 -21.20
C THR A 363 2.17 -23.81 -20.18
N GLY A 364 0.90 -23.81 -19.76
CA GLY A 364 0.38 -24.58 -18.63
C GLY A 364 0.74 -23.99 -17.25
N VAL A 365 1.50 -22.88 -17.19
CA VAL A 365 1.96 -22.23 -15.95
C VAL A 365 1.04 -21.05 -15.61
N THR A 366 0.58 -20.97 -14.36
CA THR A 366 -0.09 -19.78 -13.84
C THR A 366 0.96 -18.87 -13.20
N PRO A 367 1.16 -17.63 -13.72
CA PRO A 367 2.18 -16.73 -13.16
C PRO A 367 1.77 -16.24 -11.76
N THR A 368 2.73 -16.20 -10.85
CA THR A 368 2.54 -15.75 -9.46
C THR A 368 3.21 -14.41 -9.18
N ILE A 369 3.94 -13.89 -10.15
CA ILE A 369 4.64 -12.61 -10.10
C ILE A 369 4.10 -11.70 -11.19
N PHE A 370 4.00 -10.42 -10.86
CA PHE A 370 3.52 -9.38 -11.75
C PHE A 370 4.47 -8.19 -11.71
N ARG A 371 4.79 -7.64 -12.88
CA ARG A 371 5.51 -6.37 -12.99
C ARG A 371 4.63 -5.37 -13.72
N PRO A 372 4.36 -4.19 -13.12
CA PRO A 372 3.62 -3.14 -13.80
C PRO A 372 4.39 -2.58 -15.01
N PRO A 373 3.72 -2.27 -16.14
CA PRO A 373 4.33 -1.54 -17.24
C PRO A 373 5.07 -0.30 -16.77
N HIS A 374 6.28 -0.07 -17.31
CA HIS A 374 7.18 1.03 -16.91
C HIS A 374 7.52 1.09 -15.41
N GLY A 375 7.16 0.07 -14.62
CA GLY A 375 7.29 0.07 -13.16
C GLY A 375 6.33 1.04 -12.46
N TRP A 376 5.38 1.67 -13.17
CA TRP A 376 4.47 2.65 -12.60
C TRP A 376 3.36 1.98 -11.79
N ARG A 377 3.14 2.51 -10.58
CA ARG A 377 2.24 1.93 -9.59
C ARG A 377 1.25 2.94 -9.06
N SER A 378 0.12 2.41 -8.63
CA SER A 378 -0.89 3.13 -7.84
C SER A 378 -1.37 2.24 -6.71
N PRO A 379 -1.98 2.82 -5.65
CA PRO A 379 -2.48 2.03 -4.53
C PRO A 379 -3.43 0.92 -4.94
N TRP A 380 -4.32 1.21 -5.90
CA TRP A 380 -5.31 0.23 -6.38
C TRP A 380 -4.70 -0.84 -7.28
N LEU A 381 -3.70 -0.49 -8.11
CA LEU A 381 -3.01 -1.48 -8.94
C LEU A 381 -2.29 -2.52 -8.07
N VAL A 382 -1.54 -2.06 -7.07
CA VAL A 382 -0.83 -2.95 -6.15
C VAL A 382 -1.81 -3.79 -5.32
N ASP A 383 -2.87 -3.18 -4.80
CA ASP A 383 -3.91 -3.86 -4.02
C ASP A 383 -4.63 -4.94 -4.85
N LEU A 384 -5.01 -4.63 -6.10
CA LEU A 384 -5.67 -5.59 -7.00
C LEU A 384 -4.73 -6.75 -7.37
N ALA A 385 -3.49 -6.47 -7.77
CA ALA A 385 -2.52 -7.51 -8.07
C ALA A 385 -2.29 -8.43 -6.87
N CYS A 386 -2.17 -7.87 -5.68
CA CYS A 386 -2.05 -8.64 -4.44
C CYS A 386 -3.30 -9.51 -4.17
N ARG A 387 -4.51 -8.99 -4.38
CA ARG A 387 -5.77 -9.77 -4.21
C ARG A 387 -5.87 -10.94 -5.17
N GLN A 388 -5.35 -10.81 -6.37
CA GLN A 388 -5.26 -11.90 -7.36
C GLN A 388 -4.12 -12.89 -7.07
N GLY A 389 -3.37 -12.68 -5.97
CA GLY A 389 -2.31 -13.60 -5.54
C GLY A 389 -0.95 -13.29 -6.13
N TYR A 390 -0.76 -12.15 -6.79
CA TYR A 390 0.54 -11.75 -7.33
C TYR A 390 1.46 -11.16 -6.28
N THR A 391 2.75 -11.48 -6.37
CA THR A 391 3.82 -10.64 -5.82
C THR A 391 4.16 -9.57 -6.85
N VAL A 392 4.00 -8.30 -6.50
CA VAL A 392 4.41 -7.19 -7.36
C VAL A 392 5.93 -7.04 -7.32
N VAL A 393 6.56 -7.13 -8.49
CA VAL A 393 8.02 -7.13 -8.64
C VAL A 393 8.46 -5.89 -9.42
N THR A 394 9.50 -5.25 -8.94
CA THR A 394 10.21 -4.20 -9.66
C THR A 394 11.68 -4.57 -9.81
N TRP A 395 12.60 -3.63 -9.67
CA TRP A 395 14.03 -3.85 -9.84
C TRP A 395 14.83 -2.97 -8.89
N SER A 396 16.05 -3.37 -8.61
CA SER A 396 17.03 -2.57 -7.89
C SER A 396 18.14 -2.02 -8.80
N VAL A 397 18.30 -2.61 -9.97
CA VAL A 397 19.23 -2.16 -11.01
C VAL A 397 18.49 -2.14 -12.33
N ALA A 398 18.29 -0.95 -12.90
CA ALA A 398 17.79 -0.78 -14.25
C ALA A 398 18.82 -0.05 -15.09
N LEU A 399 18.78 -0.30 -16.36
CA LEU A 399 19.42 0.52 -17.38
C LEU A 399 18.38 1.51 -17.90
N GLU A 400 18.72 2.78 -17.90
CA GLU A 400 17.94 3.80 -18.60
C GLU A 400 18.34 3.70 -20.09
N ASP A 401 17.73 2.73 -20.79
CA ASP A 401 18.18 2.28 -22.12
C ASP A 401 17.87 3.28 -23.25
N GLY A 402 16.96 4.23 -23.01
CA GLY A 402 16.61 5.30 -23.96
C GLY A 402 17.75 6.28 -24.34
N LEU A 403 18.97 6.07 -23.84
CA LEU A 403 20.12 6.94 -24.07
C LEU A 403 21.09 6.44 -25.17
N GLY A 404 20.81 5.32 -25.84
CA GLY A 404 21.69 4.76 -26.87
C GLY A 404 23.11 4.42 -26.33
N LEU A 405 23.20 3.92 -25.10
CA LEU A 405 24.47 3.60 -24.45
C LEU A 405 25.17 2.42 -25.13
N SER A 406 26.51 2.44 -25.17
CA SER A 406 27.27 1.29 -25.68
C SER A 406 27.16 0.08 -24.77
N PRO A 407 27.31 -1.16 -25.30
CA PRO A 407 27.31 -2.39 -24.50
C PRO A 407 28.28 -2.38 -23.33
N GLU A 408 29.44 -1.76 -23.47
CA GLU A 408 30.46 -1.61 -22.44
C GLU A 408 29.94 -0.72 -21.29
N THR A 409 29.33 0.43 -21.62
CA THR A 409 28.78 1.37 -20.64
C THR A 409 27.61 0.72 -19.89
N ILE A 410 26.76 -0.03 -20.57
CA ILE A 410 25.66 -0.79 -19.99
C ILE A 410 26.21 -1.77 -18.95
N ALA A 411 27.17 -2.61 -19.35
CA ALA A 411 27.77 -3.60 -18.46
C ALA A 411 28.46 -2.96 -17.25
N GLU A 412 29.22 -1.88 -17.45
CA GLU A 412 29.89 -1.17 -16.36
C GLU A 412 28.89 -0.60 -15.34
N ARG A 413 27.81 0.01 -15.80
CA ARG A 413 26.76 0.55 -14.90
C ARG A 413 26.10 -0.54 -14.08
N VAL A 414 25.78 -1.69 -14.67
CA VAL A 414 25.22 -2.85 -13.96
C VAL A 414 26.22 -3.35 -12.92
N LEU A 415 27.45 -3.64 -13.33
CA LEU A 415 28.49 -4.21 -12.48
C LEU A 415 28.85 -3.35 -11.27
N ASN A 416 28.71 -2.02 -11.39
CA ASN A 416 28.95 -1.05 -10.31
C ASN A 416 27.77 -0.98 -9.31
N ARG A 417 26.54 -1.29 -9.73
CA ARG A 417 25.32 -1.16 -8.91
C ARG A 417 24.87 -2.49 -8.29
N VAL A 418 25.26 -3.62 -8.89
CA VAL A 418 24.87 -4.95 -8.40
C VAL A 418 25.33 -5.17 -6.97
N ARG A 419 24.43 -5.69 -6.14
CA ARG A 419 24.66 -6.17 -4.77
C ARG A 419 23.96 -7.53 -4.61
N PRO A 420 24.29 -8.34 -3.60
CA PRO A 420 23.58 -9.57 -3.32
C PRO A 420 22.06 -9.34 -3.27
N GLY A 421 21.31 -10.22 -3.91
CA GLY A 421 19.85 -10.10 -4.03
C GLY A 421 19.34 -9.08 -5.05
N ALA A 422 20.21 -8.46 -5.87
CA ALA A 422 19.77 -7.50 -6.87
C ALA A 422 18.87 -8.15 -7.93
N ILE A 423 17.84 -7.41 -8.35
CA ILE A 423 17.03 -7.68 -9.53
C ILE A 423 17.49 -6.71 -10.62
N ILE A 424 17.98 -7.25 -11.72
CA ILE A 424 18.47 -6.49 -12.87
C ILE A 424 17.39 -6.50 -13.94
N LEU A 425 16.94 -5.31 -14.36
CA LEU A 425 16.00 -5.12 -15.47
C LEU A 425 16.75 -4.85 -16.76
N LEU A 426 16.39 -5.60 -17.80
CA LEU A 426 16.71 -5.35 -19.21
C LEU A 426 15.40 -5.45 -20.00
N ALA A 427 15.13 -4.54 -20.91
CA ALA A 427 13.98 -4.63 -21.80
C ALA A 427 14.34 -5.44 -23.06
N GLU A 428 13.43 -6.28 -23.55
CA GLU A 428 13.60 -6.97 -24.83
C GLU A 428 13.33 -6.02 -26.01
N GLU A 429 12.34 -5.13 -25.87
CA GLU A 429 11.98 -4.10 -26.86
C GLU A 429 11.10 -3.05 -26.14
N GLY A 430 11.50 -1.76 -26.16
CA GLY A 430 10.70 -0.69 -25.57
C GLY A 430 9.88 0.06 -26.62
N GLU A 431 8.65 0.49 -26.29
CA GLU A 431 7.87 1.40 -27.15
C GLU A 431 8.66 2.70 -27.38
N GLY A 432 9.08 2.92 -28.64
CA GLY A 432 9.86 4.10 -29.04
C GLY A 432 11.37 3.98 -28.89
N GLU A 433 11.91 2.86 -28.45
CA GLU A 433 13.33 2.58 -28.46
C GLU A 433 13.83 2.28 -29.89
N SER A 434 15.01 2.79 -30.21
CA SER A 434 15.64 2.45 -31.49
C SER A 434 16.12 1.01 -31.46
N GLU A 435 16.05 0.29 -32.57
CA GLU A 435 16.60 -1.06 -32.72
C GLU A 435 18.06 -1.17 -32.21
N LEU A 436 18.81 -0.06 -32.28
CA LEU A 436 20.18 0.04 -31.81
C LEU A 436 20.27 -0.07 -30.25
N SER A 437 19.30 0.42 -29.52
CA SER A 437 19.31 0.40 -28.03
C SER A 437 19.17 -1.02 -27.50
N THR A 438 18.24 -1.77 -28.07
CA THR A 438 17.97 -3.16 -27.67
C THR A 438 19.10 -4.10 -28.07
N ASP A 439 19.71 -3.89 -29.27
CA ASP A 439 20.91 -4.65 -29.69
C ASP A 439 22.06 -4.44 -28.73
N ASN A 440 22.25 -3.23 -28.21
CA ASN A 440 23.30 -2.92 -27.25
C ASN A 440 23.07 -3.62 -25.90
N ALA A 441 21.82 -3.74 -25.43
CA ALA A 441 21.48 -4.47 -24.22
C ALA A 441 21.82 -5.98 -24.36
N MET A 442 21.47 -6.59 -25.49
CA MET A 442 21.82 -7.99 -25.79
C MET A 442 23.34 -8.21 -25.89
N LEU A 443 24.05 -7.31 -26.55
CA LEU A 443 25.53 -7.36 -26.67
C LEU A 443 26.22 -7.11 -25.31
N ALA A 444 25.56 -6.46 -24.36
CA ALA A 444 26.05 -6.27 -23.00
C ALA A 444 25.91 -7.53 -22.12
N LEU A 445 24.99 -8.46 -22.42
CA LEU A 445 24.74 -9.64 -21.59
C LEU A 445 25.99 -10.47 -21.27
N PRO A 446 26.82 -10.87 -22.24
CA PRO A 446 28.06 -11.58 -21.94
C PRO A 446 28.97 -10.79 -21.01
N ARG A 447 29.07 -9.48 -21.21
CA ARG A 447 29.90 -8.56 -20.40
C ARG A 447 29.34 -8.34 -18.98
N ILE A 448 28.09 -8.67 -18.74
CA ILE A 448 27.45 -8.66 -17.41
C ILE A 448 27.60 -10.03 -16.76
N ILE A 449 27.28 -11.11 -17.47
CA ILE A 449 27.20 -12.46 -16.93
C ILE A 449 28.60 -12.97 -16.53
N GLU A 450 29.56 -12.88 -17.43
CA GLU A 450 30.93 -13.42 -17.18
C GLU A 450 31.61 -12.79 -15.96
N PRO A 451 31.63 -11.44 -15.80
CA PRO A 451 32.23 -10.83 -14.61
C PRO A 451 31.45 -11.12 -13.31
N LEU A 452 30.13 -11.25 -13.36
CA LEU A 452 29.35 -11.60 -12.17
C LEU A 452 29.60 -13.04 -11.76
N GLN A 453 29.66 -14.01 -12.71
CA GLN A 453 30.05 -15.39 -12.44
C GLN A 453 31.49 -15.46 -11.88
N ALA A 454 32.41 -14.70 -12.45
CA ALA A 454 33.78 -14.60 -11.95
C ALA A 454 33.91 -14.05 -10.53
N ARG A 455 32.97 -13.18 -10.13
CA ARG A 455 32.80 -12.64 -8.75
C ARG A 455 32.05 -13.60 -7.82
N GLY A 456 31.70 -14.82 -8.28
CA GLY A 456 30.97 -15.82 -7.51
C GLY A 456 29.46 -15.62 -7.43
N TYR A 457 28.88 -14.71 -8.23
CA TYR A 457 27.44 -14.55 -8.28
C TYR A 457 26.78 -15.72 -9.01
N ARG A 458 25.70 -16.23 -8.41
CA ARG A 458 24.77 -17.19 -9.01
C ARG A 458 23.55 -16.46 -9.56
N PHE A 459 23.14 -16.80 -10.78
CA PHE A 459 21.92 -16.29 -11.36
C PHE A 459 20.74 -17.18 -10.97
N VAL A 460 19.71 -16.56 -10.41
CA VAL A 460 18.48 -17.23 -9.96
C VAL A 460 17.26 -16.54 -10.57
N THR A 461 16.15 -17.25 -10.65
CA THR A 461 14.89 -16.64 -11.05
C THR A 461 14.32 -15.78 -9.91
N VAL A 462 13.41 -14.85 -10.23
CA VAL A 462 12.75 -14.03 -9.19
C VAL A 462 11.96 -14.87 -8.18
N PRO A 463 11.18 -15.90 -8.58
CA PRO A 463 10.55 -16.80 -7.62
C PRO A 463 11.55 -17.48 -6.66
N GLU A 464 12.70 -17.97 -7.17
CA GLU A 464 13.74 -18.53 -6.32
C GLU A 464 14.33 -17.47 -5.37
N LEU A 465 14.57 -16.26 -5.85
CA LEU A 465 15.07 -15.17 -5.02
C LEU A 465 14.09 -14.80 -3.90
N ILE A 466 12.77 -14.81 -4.19
CA ILE A 466 11.71 -14.61 -3.18
C ILE A 466 11.78 -15.70 -2.12
N GLN A 467 11.89 -16.99 -2.53
CA GLN A 467 11.99 -18.12 -1.60
C GLN A 467 13.24 -18.02 -0.72
N MET A 468 14.39 -17.71 -1.30
CA MET A 468 15.64 -17.51 -0.55
C MET A 468 15.55 -16.37 0.45
N SER A 469 14.88 -15.27 0.09
CA SER A 469 14.65 -14.12 0.96
C SER A 469 13.71 -14.43 2.14
N ALA A 470 12.82 -15.40 1.95
CA ALA A 470 11.91 -15.89 2.98
C ALA A 470 12.56 -16.91 3.93
N GLY A 471 13.81 -17.30 3.71
CA GLY A 471 14.51 -18.31 4.50
C GLY A 471 14.01 -19.74 4.28
N LEU A 472 13.30 -20.00 3.16
CA LEU A 472 12.75 -21.31 2.82
C LEU A 472 13.81 -22.11 2.04
N ASN A 473 14.17 -23.28 2.55
CA ASN A 473 15.04 -24.22 1.84
C ASN A 473 14.26 -24.93 0.72
N GLY A 474 14.91 -25.18 -0.41
CA GLY A 474 14.37 -25.47 -1.73
C GLY A 474 13.42 -26.66 -1.97
N ASP A 475 12.94 -27.36 -0.93
CA ASP A 475 12.03 -28.51 -1.06
C ASP A 475 10.58 -28.23 -0.60
N GLU A 476 10.32 -27.07 0.01
CA GLU A 476 8.96 -26.66 0.37
C GLU A 476 8.44 -25.61 -0.61
N THR A 477 7.52 -25.98 -1.46
CA THR A 477 6.73 -24.99 -2.20
C THR A 477 5.96 -24.15 -1.17
N PRO A 478 6.32 -22.87 -0.96
CA PRO A 478 5.61 -22.07 0.02
C PRO A 478 4.20 -21.87 -0.48
N PHE A 479 3.23 -22.39 0.25
CA PHE A 479 1.87 -21.90 0.13
C PHE A 479 1.92 -20.37 0.35
N PHE A 480 1.33 -19.60 -0.53
CA PHE A 480 1.32 -18.12 -0.57
C PHE A 480 1.05 -17.44 0.79
N SER A 481 0.52 -18.19 1.77
CA SER A 481 0.27 -17.75 3.13
C SER A 481 1.53 -17.45 3.96
N ASP A 482 2.67 -18.04 3.64
CA ASP A 482 3.85 -17.95 4.50
C ASP A 482 4.81 -16.85 4.05
N VAL A 483 4.91 -16.61 2.73
CA VAL A 483 5.69 -15.49 2.19
C VAL A 483 5.06 -14.15 2.60
N SER A 484 3.72 -14.05 2.58
CA SER A 484 3.01 -12.85 3.03
C SER A 484 3.13 -12.60 4.54
N ARG A 485 3.32 -13.65 5.36
CA ARG A 485 3.55 -13.54 6.81
C ARG A 485 4.95 -13.01 7.14
N LEU A 486 5.97 -13.46 6.42
CA LEU A 486 7.37 -13.09 6.68
C LEU A 486 7.68 -11.63 6.37
N TRP A 487 6.97 -11.04 5.38
CA TRP A 487 7.18 -9.65 4.98
C TRP A 487 6.17 -8.67 5.62
N GLY A 488 5.25 -9.15 6.46
CA GLY A 488 4.14 -8.34 6.99
C GLY A 488 3.18 -7.86 5.89
N LEU A 489 3.14 -8.56 4.75
CA LEU A 489 2.42 -8.23 3.54
C LEU A 489 1.09 -8.98 3.58
N GLY A 490 0.05 -8.33 4.10
CA GLY A 490 -1.30 -8.89 4.15
C GLY A 490 -1.99 -8.92 2.79
N CYS A 491 -1.62 -9.85 1.92
CA CYS A 491 -2.49 -10.31 0.84
C CYS A 491 -3.29 -11.50 1.38
N GLY A 492 -4.54 -11.23 1.80
CA GLY A 492 -5.43 -12.23 2.39
C GLY A 492 -5.86 -13.31 1.37
N ARG A 493 -5.92 -14.54 1.84
CA ARG A 493 -6.32 -15.74 1.11
C ARG A 493 -7.74 -15.67 0.57
N LEU A 494 -7.92 -16.11 -0.66
CA LEU A 494 -9.14 -16.78 -1.14
C LEU A 494 -8.71 -18.01 -1.95
N ASN A 495 -8.59 -19.15 -1.30
CA ASN A 495 -8.72 -20.46 -1.95
C ASN A 495 -9.06 -21.52 -0.90
N SER A 496 -10.35 -21.56 -0.50
CA SER A 496 -10.96 -22.73 0.15
C SER A 496 -12.34 -22.98 -0.44
N ALA A 497 -12.39 -23.16 -1.76
CA ALA A 497 -13.63 -23.60 -2.43
C ALA A 497 -13.31 -24.37 -3.71
N MET A 498 -12.49 -25.44 -3.64
CA MET A 498 -12.44 -26.52 -4.63
C MET A 498 -11.87 -27.79 -3.98
N GLU A 499 -12.52 -28.28 -2.96
CA GLU A 499 -12.53 -29.71 -2.64
C GLU A 499 -13.99 -30.14 -2.55
N GLY A 500 -14.53 -30.51 -3.70
CA GLY A 500 -15.74 -31.31 -3.80
C GLY A 500 -15.38 -32.77 -3.61
N PRO A 501 -16.24 -33.61 -2.96
CA PRO A 501 -15.89 -34.97 -2.58
C PRO A 501 -15.77 -35.86 -3.80
N ALA A 502 -14.70 -36.64 -3.82
CA ALA A 502 -14.56 -37.81 -4.70
C ALA A 502 -15.67 -38.81 -4.44
N ARG A 503 -16.46 -39.12 -5.44
CA ARG A 503 -17.10 -40.41 -5.72
C ARG A 503 -17.17 -40.64 -7.21
#